data_b906ad1367009cd9c0ae0b4c51c53471
#
_entry.id   b906ad1367009cd9c0ae0b4c51c53471
#
_cell.length_a   1.000
_cell.length_b   1.000
_cell.length_c   1.000
_cell.angle_alpha   90.00
_cell.angle_beta   90.00
_cell.angle_gamma   90.00
#
_symmetry.space_group_name_H-M   'P 1'
#
loop_
_entity.id
_entity.type
_entity.pdbx_description
1 polymer ?
#
loop_
_entity_poly.entity_id
_entity_poly.type
_entity_poly.pdbx_seq_one_letter_code
_entity_poly.pdbx_strand_id
1 'polypeptide(L)'
;MTATIVDGRPGRAAVGRFMAPLLLGASLNPINSSIIATALVAIGRDFSVGPAVTASLVAALYLASAIGQPAFGTLADRLGPRRVFLAGLVLVAAGGVLGTFATSIPALVVARVLLGLGTSAGYPTAVLAIRRWSTTHPGAPDGGMLGSLAIAGQVTATIGLPLGGLLVALTDWRVTFLVNV
;
A
#
# COMPACT_ATOMS: atom_id res chain seq x y z
N MET A 1 33.61 25.62 31.99
CA MET A 1 32.36 26.07 31.32
C MET A 1 32.03 24.98 30.28
N THR A 2 31.32 23.92 30.72
CA THR A 2 31.07 22.73 29.94
C THR A 2 29.79 22.97 29.13
N ALA A 3 29.95 23.19 27.82
CA ALA A 3 28.81 23.29 26.90
C ALA A 3 28.09 21.93 26.85
N THR A 4 26.93 21.85 27.45
CA THR A 4 26.02 20.72 27.33
C THR A 4 25.52 20.71 25.88
N ILE A 5 26.08 19.81 25.06
CA ILE A 5 25.56 19.54 23.72
C ILE A 5 24.19 18.87 23.95
N VAL A 6 23.13 19.62 23.75
CA VAL A 6 21.77 19.08 23.68
C VAL A 6 21.73 18.20 22.41
N ASP A 7 21.65 16.90 22.60
CA ASP A 7 21.60 15.92 21.52
C ASP A 7 20.28 16.16 20.75
N GLY A 8 20.36 16.88 19.63
CA GLY A 8 19.22 17.30 18.81
C GLY A 8 18.54 16.15 18.06
N ARG A 9 18.77 14.90 18.46
CA ARG A 9 18.15 13.71 17.88
C ARG A 9 16.67 13.65 18.25
N PRO A 10 15.79 13.41 17.27
CA PRO A 10 14.37 13.24 17.57
C PRO A 10 14.15 12.00 18.45
N GLY A 11 13.32 12.17 19.49
CA GLY A 11 12.99 11.07 20.40
C GLY A 11 12.30 9.91 19.67
N ARG A 12 12.52 8.67 20.14
CA ARG A 12 11.95 7.44 19.56
C ARG A 12 10.43 7.52 19.33
N ALA A 13 9.70 8.16 20.24
CA ALA A 13 8.25 8.36 20.12
C ALA A 13 7.86 9.26 18.94
N ALA A 14 8.64 10.32 18.68
CA ALA A 14 8.41 11.21 17.54
C ALA A 14 8.66 10.49 16.22
N VAL A 15 9.74 9.72 16.12
CA VAL A 15 10.05 8.87 14.97
C VAL A 15 8.94 7.86 14.73
N GLY A 16 8.48 7.15 15.77
CA GLY A 16 7.41 6.16 15.65
C GLY A 16 6.10 6.74 15.14
N ARG A 17 5.66 7.89 15.68
CA ARG A 17 4.44 8.58 15.23
C ARG A 17 4.53 9.07 13.79
N PHE A 18 5.71 9.48 13.36
CA PHE A 18 5.95 9.87 11.97
C PHE A 18 5.96 8.67 11.03
N MET A 19 6.62 7.58 11.43
CA MET A 19 6.79 6.38 10.59
C MET A 19 5.53 5.53 10.46
N ALA A 20 4.67 5.46 11.48
CA ALA A 20 3.51 4.57 11.49
C ALA A 20 2.60 4.71 10.25
N PRO A 21 2.12 5.91 9.86
CA PRO A 21 1.28 6.06 8.67
C PRO A 21 2.05 5.74 7.37
N LEU A 22 3.37 5.99 7.34
CA LEU A 22 4.19 5.70 6.16
C LEU A 22 4.38 4.20 5.96
N LEU A 23 4.62 3.45 7.05
CA LEU A 23 4.73 2.00 7.03
C LEU A 23 3.40 1.36 6.59
N LEU A 24 2.28 1.81 7.14
CA LEU A 24 0.96 1.34 6.74
C LEU A 24 0.70 1.59 5.25
N GLY A 25 0.92 2.83 4.77
CA GLY A 25 0.73 3.17 3.37
C GLY A 25 1.63 2.39 2.41
N ALA A 26 2.92 2.20 2.77
CA ALA A 26 3.84 1.41 1.96
C ALA A 26 3.50 -0.09 1.93
N SER A 27 2.80 -0.59 2.95
CA SER A 27 2.36 -1.99 3.05
C SER A 27 1.10 -2.30 2.24
N LEU A 28 0.33 -1.30 1.81
CA LEU A 28 -0.94 -1.51 1.10
C LEU A 28 -0.78 -2.29 -0.21
N ASN A 29 0.25 -2.00 -1.01
CA ASN A 29 0.46 -2.70 -2.27
C ASN A 29 0.85 -4.18 -2.06
N PRO A 30 1.86 -4.52 -1.23
CA PRO A 30 2.20 -5.90 -0.92
C PRO A 30 1.03 -6.71 -0.36
N ILE A 31 0.26 -6.16 0.58
CA ILE A 31 -0.86 -6.90 1.18
C ILE A 31 -1.98 -7.16 0.16
N ASN A 32 -2.33 -6.17 -0.66
CA ASN A 32 -3.33 -6.33 -1.71
C ASN A 32 -2.94 -7.40 -2.74
N SER A 33 -1.66 -7.44 -3.11
CA SER A 33 -1.13 -8.44 -4.05
C SER A 33 -1.17 -9.85 -3.47
N SER A 34 -0.86 -10.01 -2.18
CA SER A 34 -0.83 -11.31 -1.52
C SER A 34 -2.24 -11.83 -1.22
N ILE A 35 -3.10 -11.00 -0.65
CA ILE A 35 -4.46 -11.40 -0.26
C ILE A 35 -5.28 -11.83 -1.48
N ILE A 36 -5.24 -11.09 -2.60
CA ILE A 36 -6.04 -11.44 -3.78
C ILE A 36 -5.64 -12.78 -4.37
N ALA A 37 -4.37 -13.17 -4.29
CA ALA A 37 -3.91 -14.45 -4.84
C ALA A 37 -4.69 -15.64 -4.25
N THR A 38 -5.09 -15.54 -2.99
CA THR A 38 -5.89 -16.57 -2.30
C THR A 38 -7.37 -16.55 -2.71
N ALA A 39 -7.88 -15.42 -3.20
CA ALA A 39 -9.27 -15.24 -3.60
C ALA A 39 -9.55 -15.65 -5.06
N LEU A 40 -8.52 -15.80 -5.93
CA LEU A 40 -8.69 -16.01 -7.36
C LEU A 40 -9.55 -17.24 -7.69
N VAL A 41 -9.37 -18.34 -6.94
CA VAL A 41 -10.13 -19.57 -7.14
C VAL A 41 -11.60 -19.38 -6.76
N ALA A 42 -11.86 -18.70 -5.64
CA ALA A 42 -13.23 -18.40 -5.19
C ALA A 42 -13.94 -17.45 -6.17
N ILE A 43 -13.27 -16.42 -6.66
CA ILE A 43 -13.77 -15.50 -7.70
C ILE A 43 -14.06 -16.26 -8.98
N GLY A 44 -13.16 -17.15 -9.42
CA GLY A 44 -13.34 -17.96 -10.62
C GLY A 44 -14.58 -18.85 -10.56
N ARG A 45 -14.86 -19.43 -9.39
CA ARG A 45 -16.07 -20.23 -9.15
C ARG A 45 -17.34 -19.37 -9.13
N ASP A 46 -17.33 -18.25 -8.43
CA ASP A 46 -18.48 -17.35 -8.27
C ASP A 46 -18.95 -16.78 -9.64
N PHE A 47 -18.00 -16.38 -10.47
CA PHE A 47 -18.28 -15.83 -11.81
C PHE A 47 -18.26 -16.88 -12.93
N SER A 48 -18.04 -18.16 -12.62
CA SER A 48 -17.93 -19.25 -13.61
C SER A 48 -16.92 -18.97 -14.71
N VAL A 49 -15.74 -18.44 -14.35
CA VAL A 49 -14.65 -18.08 -15.28
C VAL A 49 -13.38 -18.85 -15.00
N GLY A 50 -12.58 -19.08 -16.05
CA GLY A 50 -11.33 -19.81 -15.95
C GLY A 50 -10.17 -19.02 -15.33
N PRO A 51 -9.05 -19.71 -14.98
CA PRO A 51 -7.89 -19.09 -14.33
C PRO A 51 -7.26 -17.94 -15.12
N ALA A 52 -7.29 -17.98 -16.46
CA ALA A 52 -6.76 -16.92 -17.31
C ALA A 52 -7.51 -15.59 -17.10
N VAL A 53 -8.83 -15.65 -16.88
CA VAL A 53 -9.65 -14.47 -16.63
C VAL A 53 -9.36 -13.92 -15.23
N THR A 54 -9.29 -14.78 -14.20
CA THR A 54 -8.97 -14.30 -12.84
C THR A 54 -7.54 -13.79 -12.71
N ALA A 55 -6.58 -14.31 -13.48
CA ALA A 55 -5.22 -13.78 -13.54
C ALA A 55 -5.17 -12.34 -14.04
N SER A 56 -6.13 -11.89 -14.87
CA SER A 56 -6.22 -10.48 -15.31
C SER A 56 -6.40 -9.51 -14.14
N LEU A 57 -7.00 -9.94 -13.03
CA LEU A 57 -7.17 -9.13 -11.83
C LEU A 57 -5.82 -8.81 -11.17
N VAL A 58 -4.89 -9.77 -11.21
CA VAL A 58 -3.52 -9.57 -10.72
C VAL A 58 -2.74 -8.67 -11.66
N ALA A 59 -2.83 -8.95 -12.97
CA ALA A 59 -2.18 -8.15 -14.00
C ALA A 59 -2.64 -6.69 -13.98
N ALA A 60 -3.94 -6.44 -13.83
CA ALA A 60 -4.52 -5.09 -13.77
C ALA A 60 -3.92 -4.27 -12.62
N LEU A 61 -3.77 -4.86 -11.42
CA LEU A 61 -3.15 -4.17 -10.28
C LEU A 61 -1.68 -3.86 -10.55
N TYR A 62 -0.90 -4.84 -11.04
CA TYR A 62 0.52 -4.63 -11.27
C TYR A 62 0.81 -3.65 -12.40
N LEU A 63 0.04 -3.67 -13.51
CA LEU A 63 0.16 -2.71 -14.59
C LEU A 63 -0.17 -1.29 -14.11
N ALA A 64 -1.28 -1.14 -13.36
CA ALA A 64 -1.64 0.13 -12.76
C ALA A 64 -0.55 0.65 -11.79
N SER A 65 0.02 -0.25 -10.96
CA SER A 65 1.09 0.10 -10.04
C SER A 65 2.40 0.47 -10.76
N ALA A 66 2.75 -0.22 -11.82
CA ALA A 66 3.95 0.06 -12.61
C ALA A 66 3.93 1.46 -13.24
N ILE A 67 2.74 1.90 -13.69
CA ILE A 67 2.53 3.25 -14.22
C ILE A 67 2.41 4.26 -13.07
N GLY A 68 1.68 3.89 -12.02
CA GLY A 68 1.37 4.76 -10.89
C GLY A 68 2.60 5.15 -10.07
N GLN A 69 3.52 4.23 -9.78
CA GLN A 69 4.67 4.52 -8.92
C GLN A 69 5.53 5.70 -9.42
N PRO A 70 6.03 5.73 -10.66
CA PRO A 70 6.79 6.88 -11.15
C PRO A 70 5.93 8.15 -11.28
N ALA A 71 4.66 8.03 -11.68
CA ALA A 71 3.75 9.15 -11.80
C ALA A 71 3.49 9.82 -10.44
N PHE A 72 3.15 9.04 -9.42
CA PHE A 72 2.94 9.57 -8.06
C PHE A 72 4.24 10.04 -7.40
N GLY A 73 5.39 9.47 -7.73
CA GLY A 73 6.69 9.99 -7.33
C GLY A 73 6.88 11.42 -7.82
N THR A 74 6.75 11.64 -9.13
CA THR A 74 6.86 12.97 -9.75
C THR A 74 5.80 13.95 -9.20
N LEU A 75 4.58 13.48 -9.00
CA LEU A 75 3.50 14.29 -8.47
C LEU A 75 3.75 14.70 -7.01
N ALA A 76 4.33 13.79 -6.21
CA ALA A 76 4.70 14.06 -4.82
C ALA A 76 5.81 15.11 -4.69
N ASP A 77 6.75 15.16 -5.63
CA ASP A 77 7.78 16.21 -5.69
C ASP A 77 7.14 17.59 -5.89
N ARG A 78 6.12 17.69 -6.75
CA ARG A 78 5.45 18.95 -7.12
C ARG A 78 4.39 19.39 -6.10
N LEU A 79 3.49 18.51 -5.71
CA LEU A 79 2.32 18.82 -4.86
C LEU A 79 2.56 18.54 -3.37
N GLY A 80 3.67 17.89 -3.05
CA GLY A 80 4.03 17.45 -1.71
C GLY A 80 3.50 16.05 -1.36
N PRO A 81 4.25 15.28 -0.54
CA PRO A 81 3.96 13.87 -0.26
C PRO A 81 2.61 13.66 0.42
N ARG A 82 2.20 14.55 1.33
CA ARG A 82 0.93 14.42 2.07
C ARG A 82 -0.30 14.43 1.15
N ARG A 83 -0.36 15.37 0.21
CA ARG A 83 -1.52 15.49 -0.71
C ARG A 83 -1.64 14.27 -1.61
N VAL A 84 -0.52 13.84 -2.17
CA VAL A 84 -0.47 12.69 -3.07
C VAL A 84 -0.77 11.39 -2.33
N PHE A 85 -0.28 11.23 -1.10
CA PHE A 85 -0.61 10.10 -0.23
C PHE A 85 -2.12 10.02 0.04
N LEU A 86 -2.75 11.14 0.43
CA LEU A 86 -4.19 11.18 0.70
C LEU A 86 -5.01 10.89 -0.56
N ALA A 87 -4.62 11.42 -1.73
CA ALA A 87 -5.25 11.09 -3.01
C ALA A 87 -5.14 9.59 -3.31
N GLY A 88 -3.98 8.97 -3.04
CA GLY A 88 -3.79 7.53 -3.14
C GLY A 88 -4.74 6.74 -2.23
N LEU A 89 -4.92 7.17 -0.97
CA LEU A 89 -5.85 6.52 -0.04
C LEU A 89 -7.32 6.62 -0.51
N VAL A 90 -7.73 7.74 -1.09
CA VAL A 90 -9.07 7.89 -1.69
C VAL A 90 -9.28 6.89 -2.83
N LEU A 91 -8.27 6.71 -3.71
CA LEU A 91 -8.33 5.70 -4.78
C LEU A 91 -8.40 4.28 -4.21
N VAL A 92 -7.65 3.99 -3.15
CA VAL A 92 -7.68 2.68 -2.46
C VAL A 92 -9.07 2.42 -1.89
N ALA A 93 -9.65 3.37 -1.16
CA ALA A 93 -11.00 3.24 -0.60
C ALA A 93 -12.05 3.06 -1.70
N ALA A 94 -11.99 3.86 -2.79
CA ALA A 94 -12.90 3.74 -3.92
C ALA A 94 -12.79 2.37 -4.61
N GLY A 95 -11.56 1.87 -4.82
CA GLY A 95 -11.30 0.55 -5.37
C GLY A 95 -11.78 -0.57 -4.44
N GLY A 96 -11.60 -0.42 -3.12
CA GLY A 96 -12.10 -1.35 -2.12
C GLY A 96 -13.62 -1.45 -2.11
N VAL A 97 -14.32 -0.32 -2.07
CA VAL A 97 -15.78 -0.25 -2.15
C VAL A 97 -16.28 -0.87 -3.46
N LEU A 98 -15.74 -0.43 -4.61
CA LEU A 98 -16.14 -0.97 -5.91
C LEU A 98 -15.94 -2.48 -6.00
N GLY A 99 -14.81 -2.99 -5.51
CA GLY A 99 -14.50 -4.42 -5.54
C GLY A 99 -15.41 -5.24 -4.62
N THR A 100 -15.75 -4.70 -3.44
CA THR A 100 -16.66 -5.37 -2.49
C THR A 100 -18.06 -5.57 -3.08
N PHE A 101 -18.57 -4.58 -3.81
CA PHE A 101 -19.90 -4.64 -4.43
C PHE A 101 -19.89 -5.05 -5.90
N ALA A 102 -18.77 -5.51 -6.43
CA ALA A 102 -18.66 -5.91 -7.83
C ALA A 102 -19.53 -7.14 -8.15
N THR A 103 -20.28 -7.03 -9.23
CA THR A 103 -21.16 -8.08 -9.77
C THR A 103 -20.66 -8.62 -11.11
N SER A 104 -19.49 -8.19 -11.58
CA SER A 104 -18.91 -8.63 -12.85
C SER A 104 -17.38 -8.56 -12.82
N ILE A 105 -16.73 -9.36 -13.65
CA ILE A 105 -15.26 -9.37 -13.82
C ILE A 105 -14.74 -7.99 -14.29
N PRO A 106 -15.35 -7.29 -15.26
CA PRO A 106 -14.90 -5.94 -15.62
C PRO A 106 -14.92 -4.95 -14.45
N ALA A 107 -15.93 -5.00 -13.58
CA ALA A 107 -15.99 -4.16 -12.38
C ALA A 107 -14.83 -4.49 -11.41
N LEU A 108 -14.49 -5.77 -11.22
CA LEU A 108 -13.34 -6.20 -10.45
C LEU A 108 -12.02 -5.72 -11.06
N VAL A 109 -11.88 -5.74 -12.40
CA VAL A 109 -10.69 -5.22 -13.08
C VAL A 109 -10.55 -3.72 -12.82
N VAL A 110 -11.62 -2.94 -12.93
CA VAL A 110 -11.60 -1.49 -12.61
C VAL A 110 -11.22 -1.27 -11.14
N ALA A 111 -11.80 -2.03 -10.21
CA ALA A 111 -11.43 -1.98 -8.80
C ALA A 111 -9.92 -2.25 -8.59
N ARG A 112 -9.37 -3.25 -9.28
CA ARG A 112 -7.93 -3.59 -9.22
C ARG A 112 -7.04 -2.49 -9.80
N VAL A 113 -7.47 -1.81 -10.86
CA VAL A 113 -6.76 -0.64 -11.41
C VAL A 113 -6.75 0.50 -10.39
N LEU A 114 -7.89 0.83 -9.77
CA LEU A 114 -7.97 1.86 -8.73
C LEU A 114 -7.08 1.52 -7.53
N LEU A 115 -7.13 0.27 -7.05
CA LEU A 115 -6.26 -0.21 -5.98
C LEU A 115 -4.78 -0.13 -6.36
N GLY A 116 -4.42 -0.55 -7.58
CA GLY A 116 -3.05 -0.48 -8.08
C GLY A 116 -2.51 0.95 -8.17
N LEU A 117 -3.29 1.87 -8.71
CA LEU A 117 -2.95 3.30 -8.73
C LEU A 117 -2.85 3.86 -7.31
N GLY A 118 -3.86 3.64 -6.47
CA GLY A 118 -3.90 4.20 -5.13
C GLY A 118 -2.75 3.71 -4.25
N THR A 119 -2.50 2.39 -4.22
CA THR A 119 -1.43 1.80 -3.41
C THR A 119 -0.03 2.16 -3.92
N SER A 120 0.11 2.47 -5.22
CA SER A 120 1.38 2.88 -5.81
C SER A 120 1.89 4.23 -5.29
N ALA A 121 1.03 5.07 -4.71
CA ALA A 121 1.40 6.33 -4.08
C ALA A 121 2.14 6.12 -2.74
N GLY A 122 1.92 5.01 -2.05
CA GLY A 122 2.40 4.78 -0.69
C GLY A 122 3.91 4.85 -0.54
N TYR A 123 4.64 4.04 -1.30
CA TYR A 123 6.08 3.94 -1.17
C TYR A 123 6.84 5.23 -1.58
N PRO A 124 6.62 5.83 -2.78
CA PRO A 124 7.36 7.03 -3.19
C PRO A 124 7.07 8.22 -2.28
N THR A 125 5.83 8.40 -1.82
CA THR A 125 5.50 9.48 -0.89
C THR A 125 6.14 9.27 0.48
N ALA A 126 6.24 8.02 0.96
CA ALA A 126 6.93 7.70 2.21
C ALA A 126 8.43 8.01 2.13
N VAL A 127 9.10 7.60 1.04
CA VAL A 127 10.52 7.91 0.81
C VAL A 127 10.76 9.42 0.78
N LEU A 128 9.94 10.16 0.04
CA LEU A 128 10.05 11.62 -0.03
C LEU A 128 9.78 12.29 1.33
N ALA A 129 8.78 11.81 2.08
CA ALA A 129 8.49 12.32 3.41
C ALA A 129 9.65 12.10 4.38
N ILE A 130 10.27 10.91 4.37
CA ILE A 130 11.45 10.61 5.19
C ILE A 130 12.60 11.56 4.83
N ARG A 131 12.93 11.69 3.55
CA ARG A 131 14.00 12.58 3.11
C ARG A 131 13.79 14.02 3.57
N ARG A 132 12.57 14.57 3.42
CA ARG A 132 12.24 15.92 3.89
C ARG A 132 12.30 16.06 5.40
N TRP A 133 11.86 15.02 6.12
CA TRP A 133 11.90 15.02 7.58
C TRP A 133 13.34 15.03 8.10
N SER A 134 14.22 14.26 7.48
CA SER A 134 15.64 14.18 7.85
C SER A 134 16.40 15.48 7.61
N THR A 135 16.03 16.26 6.58
CA THR A 135 16.65 17.59 6.37
C THR A 135 16.31 18.58 7.50
N THR A 136 15.19 18.40 8.18
CA THR A 136 14.74 19.26 9.29
C THR A 136 15.13 18.72 10.68
N HIS A 137 15.61 17.47 10.76
CA HIS A 137 16.01 16.81 12.01
C HIS A 137 17.41 16.21 11.87
N PRO A 138 18.47 17.01 12.07
CA PRO A 138 19.85 16.52 12.01
C PRO A 138 20.08 15.34 12.96
N GLY A 139 20.72 14.28 12.45
CA GLY A 139 20.95 13.04 13.20
C GLY A 139 19.81 12.02 13.19
N ALA A 140 18.77 12.25 12.38
CA ALA A 140 17.75 11.24 12.10
C ALA A 140 18.35 10.01 11.38
N PRO A 141 17.94 8.78 11.74
CA PRO A 141 18.49 7.55 11.15
C PRO A 141 17.86 7.23 9.79
N ASP A 142 18.17 7.99 8.73
CA ASP A 142 17.57 7.87 7.40
C ASP A 142 17.62 6.44 6.85
N GLY A 143 18.78 5.78 6.91
CA GLY A 143 18.95 4.41 6.44
C GLY A 143 18.09 3.41 7.21
N GLY A 144 17.93 3.60 8.52
CA GLY A 144 17.06 2.77 9.35
C GLY A 144 15.59 2.98 9.01
N MET A 145 15.16 4.21 8.75
CA MET A 145 13.78 4.53 8.37
C MET A 145 13.43 3.96 6.99
N LEU A 146 14.30 4.09 6.00
CA LEU A 146 14.12 3.50 4.67
C LEU A 146 14.17 1.96 4.72
N GLY A 147 15.07 1.40 5.51
CA GLY A 147 15.14 -0.04 5.73
C GLY A 147 13.86 -0.60 6.36
N SER A 148 13.24 0.12 7.30
CA SER A 148 11.98 -0.30 7.91
C SER A 148 10.82 -0.31 6.92
N LEU A 149 10.78 0.58 5.92
CA LEU A 149 9.79 0.52 4.83
C LEU A 149 9.95 -0.76 4.00
N ALA A 150 11.17 -1.13 3.65
CA ALA A 150 11.45 -2.35 2.89
C ALA A 150 11.04 -3.60 3.67
N ILE A 151 11.42 -3.67 4.96
CA ILE A 151 11.06 -4.78 5.86
C ILE A 151 9.54 -4.87 6.01
N ALA A 152 8.84 -3.76 6.24
CA ALA A 152 7.39 -3.73 6.36
C ALA A 152 6.71 -4.30 5.12
N GLY A 153 7.16 -3.95 3.93
CA GLY A 153 6.66 -4.49 2.67
C GLY A 153 6.84 -6.02 2.58
N GLN A 154 8.01 -6.55 2.91
CA GLN A 154 8.29 -7.99 2.86
C GLN A 154 7.49 -8.77 3.91
N VAL A 155 7.44 -8.28 5.15
CA VAL A 155 6.65 -8.89 6.22
C VAL A 155 5.17 -8.93 5.82
N THR A 156 4.66 -7.83 5.28
CA THR A 156 3.25 -7.73 4.86
C THR A 156 2.93 -8.66 3.69
N ALA A 157 3.84 -8.78 2.71
CA ALA A 157 3.68 -9.73 1.61
C ALA A 157 3.63 -11.19 2.10
N THR A 158 4.49 -11.53 3.06
CA THR A 158 4.56 -12.88 3.63
C THR A 158 3.30 -13.21 4.46
N ILE A 159 2.86 -12.29 5.32
CA ILE A 159 1.67 -12.48 6.17
C ILE A 159 0.37 -12.39 5.35
N GLY A 160 0.36 -11.64 4.27
CA GLY A 160 -0.82 -11.44 3.43
C GLY A 160 -1.39 -12.72 2.83
N LEU A 161 -0.55 -13.71 2.48
CA LEU A 161 -1.02 -15.00 1.96
C LEU A 161 -1.82 -15.81 2.99
N PRO A 162 -1.30 -16.13 4.19
CA PRO A 162 -2.08 -16.88 5.18
C PRO A 162 -3.29 -16.10 5.69
N LEU A 163 -3.18 -14.77 5.87
CA LEU A 163 -4.31 -13.93 6.24
C LEU A 163 -5.40 -13.93 5.17
N GLY A 164 -5.03 -13.77 3.90
CA GLY A 164 -5.97 -13.81 2.80
C GLY A 164 -6.68 -15.15 2.69
N GLY A 165 -5.93 -16.26 2.79
CA GLY A 165 -6.50 -17.60 2.79
C GLY A 165 -7.50 -17.81 3.93
N LEU A 166 -7.16 -17.38 5.14
CA LEU A 166 -8.04 -17.46 6.30
C LEU A 166 -9.31 -16.61 6.12
N LEU A 167 -9.17 -15.37 5.66
CA LEU A 167 -10.30 -14.46 5.42
C LEU A 167 -11.27 -15.05 4.39
N VAL A 168 -10.77 -15.55 3.26
CA VAL A 168 -11.60 -16.16 2.20
C VAL A 168 -12.25 -17.45 2.68
N ALA A 169 -11.54 -18.26 3.49
CA ALA A 169 -12.08 -19.52 4.01
C ALA A 169 -13.19 -19.31 5.04
N LEU A 170 -13.10 -18.26 5.86
CA LEU A 170 -14.07 -17.98 6.93
C LEU A 170 -15.27 -17.13 6.48
N THR A 171 -15.15 -16.41 5.35
CA THR A 171 -16.18 -15.46 4.93
C THR A 171 -16.48 -15.58 3.42
N ASP A 172 -15.97 -14.65 2.62
CA ASP A 172 -16.16 -14.54 1.19
C ASP A 172 -14.96 -13.82 0.57
N TRP A 173 -14.69 -14.03 -0.72
CA TRP A 173 -13.63 -13.34 -1.44
C TRP A 173 -13.77 -11.81 -1.42
N ARG A 174 -14.98 -11.27 -1.27
CA ARG A 174 -15.28 -9.83 -1.21
C ARG A 174 -14.58 -9.14 -0.05
N VAL A 175 -14.32 -9.86 1.04
CA VAL A 175 -13.58 -9.31 2.18
C VAL A 175 -12.16 -8.89 1.82
N THR A 176 -11.56 -9.48 0.78
CA THR A 176 -10.24 -9.10 0.29
C THR A 176 -10.19 -7.67 -0.29
N PHE A 177 -11.35 -7.16 -0.71
CA PHE A 177 -11.53 -5.77 -1.13
C PHE A 177 -11.94 -4.87 0.05
N LEU A 178 -12.79 -5.37 0.95
CA LEU A 178 -13.26 -4.63 2.13
C LEU A 178 -12.11 -4.22 3.06
N VAL A 179 -11.05 -4.99 3.14
CA VAL A 179 -9.83 -4.66 3.92
C VAL A 179 -9.21 -3.30 3.53
N ASN A 180 -9.58 -2.74 2.37
CA ASN A 180 -9.07 -1.46 1.87
C ASN A 180 -9.95 -0.24 2.24
N VAL A 181 -11.05 -0.45 2.93
CA VAL A 181 -12.03 0.58 3.33
C VAL A 181 -11.89 0.87 4.81
#